data_91af97d4c36630158311017cc796f5b7
#
_entry.id   91af97d4c36630158311017cc796f5b7
#
_cell.length_a   1.000
_cell.length_b   1.000
_cell.length_c   1.000
_cell.angle_alpha   90.00
_cell.angle_beta   90.00
_cell.angle_gamma   90.00
#
_symmetry.space_group_name_H-M   'P 1'
#
loop_
_entity.id
_entity.type
_entity.pdbx_description
1 polymer ?
#
loop_
_entity_poly.entity_id
_entity_poly.type
_entity_poly.pdbx_seq_one_letter_code
_entity_poly.pdbx_strand_id
1 'polypeptide(L)'
;MLDPALLRHQPADLAERLRTSRGFELDVSALESLEADRKRIQVRTQELQSLRNSRSKAIGQAKAKGEDVSAIMAEVAAFADELKASEVALDELREKIDTISMGIPNIPADDVPAGADESENVEQSRWGTPRQFDFKVLDHVELGARNKWLDGETAAKLAGSRFTVLRGPIARLHRALAQFMLDLHSGEHEYQETNVPVIVNADSLYGTGQLPKFEEDMFITQLGEQKRYLISTSEISLTNIARDEILDAERLPLRMTAHSLCFRSEAGSGGRDVRGMIRQHQFEKVELV
;
A
#
# COMPACT_ATOMS: atom_id res chain seq x y z
N MET A 1 4.14 -3.13 5.10
CA MET A 1 3.64 -3.24 6.50
C MET A 1 4.33 -4.42 7.17
N LEU A 2 4.72 -4.27 8.44
CA LEU A 2 5.34 -5.39 9.18
C LEU A 2 4.31 -6.48 9.48
N ASP A 3 4.79 -7.73 9.61
CA ASP A 3 3.95 -8.84 10.05
C ASP A 3 3.42 -8.54 11.47
N PRO A 4 2.09 -8.52 11.68
CA PRO A 4 1.49 -8.31 13.00
C PRO A 4 1.94 -9.35 14.05
N ALA A 5 2.41 -10.52 13.63
CA ALA A 5 2.96 -11.52 14.53
C ALA A 5 4.26 -11.04 15.21
N LEU A 6 5.11 -10.31 14.50
CA LEU A 6 6.33 -9.73 15.08
C LEU A 6 6.00 -8.72 16.17
N LEU A 7 5.00 -7.85 15.93
CA LEU A 7 4.53 -6.87 16.91
C LEU A 7 3.99 -7.53 18.19
N ARG A 8 3.35 -8.69 18.07
CA ARG A 8 2.75 -9.40 19.20
C ARG A 8 3.73 -10.28 19.99
N HIS A 9 4.69 -10.89 19.31
CA HIS A 9 5.53 -11.92 19.93
C HIS A 9 6.95 -11.46 20.24
N GLN A 10 7.44 -10.40 19.56
CA GLN A 10 8.82 -9.92 19.69
C GLN A 10 8.89 -8.39 19.67
N PRO A 11 8.05 -7.67 20.46
CA PRO A 11 7.98 -6.21 20.36
C PRO A 11 9.30 -5.53 20.78
N ALA A 12 10.03 -6.06 21.76
CA ALA A 12 11.29 -5.51 22.23
C ALA A 12 12.41 -5.66 21.18
N ASP A 13 12.57 -6.85 20.59
CA ASP A 13 13.55 -7.10 19.53
C ASP A 13 13.25 -6.24 18.30
N LEU A 14 11.96 -6.10 17.97
CA LEU A 14 11.51 -5.25 16.89
C LEU A 14 11.85 -3.78 17.14
N ALA A 15 11.61 -3.28 18.35
CA ALA A 15 11.94 -1.91 18.77
C ALA A 15 13.44 -1.63 18.61
N GLU A 16 14.30 -2.54 19.06
CA GLU A 16 15.75 -2.39 18.91
C GLU A 16 16.20 -2.39 17.45
N ARG A 17 15.65 -3.26 16.61
CA ARG A 17 15.94 -3.28 15.17
C ARG A 17 15.48 -2.00 14.48
N LEU A 18 14.30 -1.49 14.80
CA LEU A 18 13.77 -0.24 14.25
C LEU A 18 14.61 0.96 14.70
N ARG A 19 15.01 1.00 15.96
CA ARG A 19 15.85 2.06 16.50
C ARG A 19 17.21 2.10 15.82
N THR A 20 17.86 0.96 15.66
CA THR A 20 19.21 0.87 15.08
C THR A 20 19.24 1.07 13.56
N SER A 21 18.21 0.55 12.83
CA SER A 21 18.21 0.60 11.36
C SER A 21 17.44 1.77 10.76
N ARG A 22 16.54 2.41 11.52
CA ARG A 22 15.64 3.46 11.02
C ARG A 22 15.60 4.71 11.91
N GLY A 23 16.26 4.70 13.08
CA GLY A 23 16.11 5.75 14.08
C GLY A 23 14.66 5.89 14.59
N PHE A 24 13.85 4.82 14.48
CA PHE A 24 12.43 4.83 14.83
C PHE A 24 12.23 4.30 16.24
N GLU A 25 11.61 5.11 17.11
CA GLU A 25 11.28 4.74 18.48
C GLU A 25 9.87 4.13 18.54
N LEU A 26 9.80 2.82 18.80
CA LEU A 26 8.55 2.11 19.00
C LEU A 26 8.14 2.15 20.46
N ASP A 27 6.96 2.66 20.77
CA ASP A 27 6.39 2.59 22.12
C ASP A 27 5.89 1.16 22.43
N VAL A 28 6.82 0.33 22.90
CA VAL A 28 6.55 -1.06 23.24
C VAL A 28 5.51 -1.17 24.36
N SER A 29 5.57 -0.26 25.36
CA SER A 29 4.68 -0.35 26.51
C SER A 29 3.23 -0.04 26.16
N ALA A 30 3.00 0.95 25.29
CA ALA A 30 1.66 1.24 24.76
C ALA A 30 1.11 0.06 23.94
N LEU A 31 1.95 -0.55 23.10
CA LEU A 31 1.55 -1.68 22.26
C LEU A 31 1.19 -2.92 23.12
N GLU A 32 2.03 -3.24 24.11
CA GLU A 32 1.79 -4.34 25.06
C GLU A 32 0.50 -4.14 25.87
N SER A 33 0.23 -2.90 26.30
CA SER A 33 -1.00 -2.56 27.01
C SER A 33 -2.24 -2.79 26.15
N LEU A 34 -2.23 -2.33 24.89
CA LEU A 34 -3.34 -2.53 23.95
C LEU A 34 -3.56 -4.00 23.63
N GLU A 35 -2.50 -4.78 23.43
CA GLU A 35 -2.61 -6.23 23.20
C GLU A 35 -3.10 -7.01 24.43
N ALA A 36 -2.70 -6.61 25.64
CA ALA A 36 -3.22 -7.18 26.88
C ALA A 36 -4.71 -6.92 27.04
N ASP A 37 -5.17 -5.69 26.78
CA ASP A 37 -6.59 -5.33 26.81
C ASP A 37 -7.39 -6.10 25.76
N ARG A 38 -6.87 -6.17 24.52
CA ARG A 38 -7.50 -6.95 23.43
C ARG A 38 -7.68 -8.42 23.83
N LYS A 39 -6.63 -9.03 24.39
CA LYS A 39 -6.67 -10.43 24.84
C LYS A 39 -7.68 -10.62 25.98
N ARG A 40 -7.71 -9.72 26.96
CA ARG A 40 -8.65 -9.75 28.07
C ARG A 40 -10.10 -9.71 27.59
N ILE A 41 -10.44 -8.76 26.71
CA ILE A 41 -11.79 -8.63 26.17
C ILE A 41 -12.14 -9.83 25.29
N GLN A 42 -11.22 -10.32 24.48
CA GLN A 42 -11.45 -11.49 23.62
C GLN A 42 -11.77 -12.75 24.44
N VAL A 43 -11.02 -13.00 25.51
CA VAL A 43 -11.29 -14.13 26.42
C VAL A 43 -12.67 -13.97 27.05
N ARG A 44 -13.00 -12.77 27.55
CA ARG A 44 -14.30 -12.48 28.12
C ARG A 44 -15.46 -12.69 27.14
N THR A 45 -15.27 -12.24 25.88
CA THR A 45 -16.26 -12.46 24.81
C THR A 45 -16.52 -13.96 24.56
N GLN A 46 -15.45 -14.77 24.53
CA GLN A 46 -15.59 -16.22 24.36
C GLN A 46 -16.31 -16.88 25.52
N GLU A 47 -16.02 -16.47 26.77
CA GLU A 47 -16.73 -16.93 27.96
C GLU A 47 -18.23 -16.60 27.90
N LEU A 48 -18.57 -15.37 27.58
CA LEU A 48 -19.96 -14.91 27.44
C LEU A 48 -20.71 -15.65 26.33
N GLN A 49 -20.07 -15.92 25.20
CA GLN A 49 -20.65 -16.70 24.11
C GLN A 49 -20.94 -18.14 24.58
N SER A 50 -20.01 -18.75 25.31
CA SER A 50 -20.17 -20.08 25.88
C SER A 50 -21.32 -20.13 26.89
N LEU A 51 -21.36 -19.16 27.83
CA LEU A 51 -22.42 -19.01 28.81
C LEU A 51 -23.80 -18.80 28.16
N ARG A 52 -23.88 -17.91 27.17
CA ARG A 52 -25.11 -17.65 26.40
C ARG A 52 -25.62 -18.94 25.74
N ASN A 53 -24.73 -19.70 25.10
CA ASN A 53 -25.10 -20.95 24.45
C ASN A 53 -25.60 -22.01 25.47
N SER A 54 -24.93 -22.11 26.60
CA SER A 54 -25.32 -23.01 27.72
C SER A 54 -26.70 -22.63 28.28
N ARG A 55 -26.92 -21.32 28.57
CA ARG A 55 -28.20 -20.83 29.10
C ARG A 55 -29.34 -20.95 28.07
N SER A 56 -29.07 -20.76 26.79
CA SER A 56 -30.06 -20.97 25.73
C SER A 56 -30.55 -22.42 25.68
N LYS A 57 -29.63 -23.40 25.86
CA LYS A 57 -30.02 -24.82 26.00
C LYS A 57 -30.84 -25.07 27.25
N ALA A 58 -30.47 -24.46 28.39
CA ALA A 58 -31.22 -24.59 29.66
C ALA A 58 -32.66 -24.02 29.54
N ILE A 59 -32.82 -22.86 28.83
CA ILE A 59 -34.15 -22.30 28.53
C ILE A 59 -34.99 -23.30 27.74
N GLY A 60 -34.42 -23.95 26.71
CA GLY A 60 -35.14 -24.96 25.93
C GLY A 60 -35.59 -26.14 26.77
N GLN A 61 -34.77 -26.64 27.68
CA GLN A 61 -35.09 -27.75 28.59
C GLN A 61 -36.13 -27.37 29.63
N ALA A 62 -36.02 -26.19 30.25
CA ALA A 62 -36.96 -25.70 31.26
C ALA A 62 -38.35 -25.43 30.63
N LYS A 63 -38.41 -24.82 29.43
CA LYS A 63 -39.68 -24.63 28.70
C LYS A 63 -40.36 -25.97 28.37
N ALA A 64 -39.60 -27.00 28.02
CA ALA A 64 -40.16 -28.33 27.76
C ALA A 64 -40.76 -29.00 29.01
N LYS A 65 -40.31 -28.58 30.20
CA LYS A 65 -40.83 -29.05 31.51
C LYS A 65 -41.92 -28.16 32.09
N GLY A 66 -42.24 -27.01 31.46
CA GLY A 66 -43.20 -26.03 31.96
C GLY A 66 -42.68 -25.17 33.12
N GLU A 67 -41.37 -25.10 33.31
CA GLU A 67 -40.71 -24.32 34.37
C GLU A 67 -40.63 -22.83 33.98
N ASP A 68 -40.61 -21.94 34.99
CA ASP A 68 -40.40 -20.51 34.75
C ASP A 68 -38.97 -20.22 34.29
N VAL A 69 -38.84 -19.56 33.16
CA VAL A 69 -37.56 -19.23 32.52
C VAL A 69 -37.19 -17.74 32.58
N SER A 70 -38.00 -16.94 33.29
CA SER A 70 -37.87 -15.47 33.30
C SER A 70 -36.49 -15.00 33.78
N ALA A 71 -35.96 -15.61 34.84
CA ALA A 71 -34.65 -15.30 35.38
C ALA A 71 -33.51 -15.65 34.38
N ILE A 72 -33.59 -16.82 33.73
CA ILE A 72 -32.56 -17.24 32.75
C ILE A 72 -32.63 -16.38 31.48
N MET A 73 -33.82 -15.96 31.08
CA MET A 73 -34.00 -15.04 29.94
C MET A 73 -33.40 -13.64 30.22
N ALA A 74 -33.57 -13.12 31.43
CA ALA A 74 -32.95 -11.86 31.85
C ALA A 74 -31.42 -11.95 31.88
N GLU A 75 -30.85 -13.07 32.33
CA GLU A 75 -29.41 -13.35 32.30
C GLU A 75 -28.86 -13.40 30.86
N VAL A 76 -29.57 -14.07 29.96
CA VAL A 76 -29.19 -14.13 28.51
C VAL A 76 -29.26 -12.78 27.86
N ALA A 77 -30.23 -11.94 28.21
CA ALA A 77 -30.32 -10.55 27.71
C ALA A 77 -29.13 -9.72 28.19
N ALA A 78 -28.74 -9.82 29.47
CA ALA A 78 -27.55 -9.15 29.99
C ALA A 78 -26.26 -9.58 29.27
N PHE A 79 -26.13 -10.89 28.97
CA PHE A 79 -24.97 -11.38 28.16
C PHE A 79 -24.96 -10.80 26.74
N ALA A 80 -26.12 -10.59 26.11
CA ALA A 80 -26.20 -10.02 24.81
C ALA A 80 -25.72 -8.53 24.79
N ASP A 81 -26.08 -7.76 25.80
CA ASP A 81 -25.64 -6.37 25.96
C ASP A 81 -24.12 -6.31 26.22
N GLU A 82 -23.60 -7.17 27.10
CA GLU A 82 -22.14 -7.23 27.35
C GLU A 82 -21.35 -7.69 26.13
N LEU A 83 -21.88 -8.65 25.36
CA LEU A 83 -21.25 -9.08 24.09
C LEU A 83 -21.17 -7.94 23.09
N LYS A 84 -22.26 -7.19 22.92
CA LYS A 84 -22.28 -6.04 22.03
C LYS A 84 -21.29 -4.95 22.45
N ALA A 85 -21.20 -4.66 23.76
CA ALA A 85 -20.21 -3.74 24.29
C ALA A 85 -18.76 -4.23 24.06
N SER A 86 -18.53 -5.53 24.21
CA SER A 86 -17.23 -6.16 23.98
C SER A 86 -16.82 -6.12 22.50
N GLU A 87 -17.75 -6.29 21.56
CA GLU A 87 -17.51 -6.18 20.13
C GLU A 87 -17.03 -4.76 19.76
N VAL A 88 -17.76 -3.73 20.24
CA VAL A 88 -17.36 -2.33 20.02
C VAL A 88 -15.97 -2.06 20.60
N ALA A 89 -15.71 -2.49 21.83
CA ALA A 89 -14.42 -2.28 22.48
C ALA A 89 -13.27 -3.02 21.76
N LEU A 90 -13.53 -4.21 21.19
CA LEU A 90 -12.54 -4.95 20.38
C LEU A 90 -12.23 -4.21 19.07
N ASP A 91 -13.23 -3.66 18.41
CA ASP A 91 -13.04 -2.93 17.17
C ASP A 91 -12.26 -1.62 17.40
N GLU A 92 -12.59 -0.87 18.47
CA GLU A 92 -11.80 0.31 18.87
C GLU A 92 -10.33 -0.01 19.18
N LEU A 93 -10.07 -1.16 19.85
CA LEU A 93 -8.70 -1.60 20.13
C LEU A 93 -7.96 -2.02 18.86
N ARG A 94 -8.63 -2.69 17.93
CA ARG A 94 -8.06 -3.04 16.63
C ARG A 94 -7.68 -1.78 15.85
N GLU A 95 -8.57 -0.81 15.76
CA GLU A 95 -8.28 0.46 15.07
C GLU A 95 -7.06 1.18 15.66
N LYS A 96 -6.89 1.17 16.99
CA LYS A 96 -5.72 1.75 17.65
C LYS A 96 -4.44 0.99 17.31
N ILE A 97 -4.47 -0.34 17.38
CA ILE A 97 -3.32 -1.20 17.05
C ILE A 97 -2.95 -1.04 15.57
N ASP A 98 -3.93 -1.03 14.68
CA ASP A 98 -3.73 -0.86 13.25
C ASP A 98 -3.15 0.53 12.93
N THR A 99 -3.63 1.58 13.58
CA THR A 99 -3.09 2.94 13.44
C THR A 99 -1.61 3.00 13.80
N ILE A 100 -1.21 2.39 14.93
CA ILE A 100 0.20 2.29 15.32
C ILE A 100 0.98 1.48 14.28
N SER A 101 0.46 0.32 13.89
CA SER A 101 1.13 -0.62 12.98
C SER A 101 1.38 -0.01 11.59
N MET A 102 0.42 0.76 11.07
CA MET A 102 0.56 1.45 9.79
C MET A 102 1.62 2.56 9.80
N GLY A 103 1.94 3.12 10.98
CA GLY A 103 2.99 4.13 11.14
C GLY A 103 4.40 3.56 11.22
N ILE A 104 4.56 2.26 11.45
CA ILE A 104 5.87 1.63 11.64
C ILE A 104 6.56 1.42 10.27
N PRO A 105 7.82 1.87 10.10
CA PRO A 105 8.57 1.61 8.87
C PRO A 105 8.96 0.13 8.77
N ASN A 106 9.21 -0.33 7.53
CA ASN A 106 9.74 -1.68 7.31
C ASN A 106 11.17 -1.81 7.82
N ILE A 107 11.50 -3.01 8.31
CA ILE A 107 12.87 -3.37 8.67
C ILE A 107 13.65 -3.67 7.39
N PRO A 108 14.83 -3.08 7.19
CA PRO A 108 15.69 -3.43 6.06
C PRO A 108 16.22 -4.87 6.21
N ALA A 109 16.68 -5.45 5.11
CA ALA A 109 17.41 -6.71 5.13
C ALA A 109 18.75 -6.55 5.88
N ASP A 110 19.29 -7.64 6.41
CA ASP A 110 20.46 -7.59 7.29
C ASP A 110 21.75 -7.14 6.59
N ASP A 111 21.81 -7.25 5.26
CA ASP A 111 22.92 -6.80 4.41
C ASP A 111 22.84 -5.32 3.98
N VAL A 112 21.77 -4.63 4.33
CA VAL A 112 21.63 -3.20 4.06
C VAL A 112 22.46 -2.40 5.07
N PRO A 113 23.44 -1.59 4.61
CA PRO A 113 24.25 -0.78 5.51
C PRO A 113 23.38 0.26 6.23
N ALA A 114 23.76 0.58 7.46
CA ALA A 114 23.16 1.68 8.19
C ALA A 114 23.58 3.01 7.56
N GLY A 115 22.63 3.95 7.46
CA GLY A 115 22.87 5.27 6.90
C GLY A 115 21.73 6.23 7.19
N ALA A 116 22.03 7.53 7.29
CA ALA A 116 21.03 8.56 7.52
C ALA A 116 20.35 9.01 6.20
N ASP A 117 21.09 9.02 5.10
CA ASP A 117 20.60 9.42 3.78
C ASP A 117 21.36 8.71 2.65
N GLU A 118 21.07 9.08 1.41
CA GLU A 118 21.63 8.46 0.20
C GLU A 118 23.15 8.67 0.03
N SER A 119 23.78 9.60 0.76
CA SER A 119 25.23 9.80 0.69
C SER A 119 26.03 8.64 1.28
N GLU A 120 25.39 7.83 2.13
CA GLU A 120 25.94 6.65 2.77
C GLU A 120 25.67 5.35 2.00
N ASN A 121 25.02 5.45 0.82
CA ASN A 121 24.80 4.28 -0.04
C ASN A 121 26.11 3.68 -0.52
N VAL A 122 26.23 2.35 -0.43
CA VAL A 122 27.41 1.58 -0.86
C VAL A 122 27.17 1.00 -2.23
N GLU A 123 28.03 1.33 -3.22
CA GLU A 123 27.97 0.75 -4.57
C GLU A 123 28.20 -0.77 -4.50
N GLN A 124 27.22 -1.56 -4.92
CA GLN A 124 27.30 -3.02 -4.89
C GLN A 124 27.98 -3.61 -6.15
N SER A 125 27.72 -3.02 -7.30
CA SER A 125 28.31 -3.46 -8.57
C SER A 125 28.32 -2.35 -9.59
N ARG A 126 29.25 -2.43 -10.53
CA ARG A 126 29.35 -1.53 -11.66
C ARG A 126 29.47 -2.33 -12.94
N TRP A 127 28.62 -2.02 -13.93
CA TRP A 127 28.67 -2.62 -15.25
C TRP A 127 28.93 -1.59 -16.32
N GLY A 128 29.85 -1.91 -17.25
CA GLY A 128 30.18 -1.09 -18.40
C GLY A 128 31.00 0.17 -18.04
N THR A 129 31.29 0.94 -19.05
CA THR A 129 31.98 2.22 -18.94
C THR A 129 31.20 3.29 -19.66
N PRO A 130 30.80 4.40 -19.02
CA PRO A 130 30.11 5.48 -19.69
C PRO A 130 30.95 6.04 -20.84
N ARG A 131 30.31 6.27 -21.98
CA ARG A 131 30.97 6.89 -23.16
C ARG A 131 31.42 8.30 -22.81
N GLN A 132 32.69 8.61 -23.13
CA GLN A 132 33.20 9.97 -23.10
C GLN A 132 32.94 10.63 -24.42
N PHE A 133 32.52 11.90 -24.39
CA PHE A 133 32.26 12.71 -25.58
C PHE A 133 33.29 13.83 -25.66
N ASP A 134 33.75 14.12 -26.88
CA ASP A 134 34.67 15.24 -27.22
C ASP A 134 33.92 16.55 -27.49
N PHE A 135 32.61 16.56 -27.29
CA PHE A 135 31.73 17.72 -27.45
C PHE A 135 30.86 17.95 -26.22
N LYS A 136 30.28 19.16 -26.12
CA LYS A 136 29.36 19.50 -25.05
C LYS A 136 28.07 18.68 -25.19
N VAL A 137 27.85 17.79 -24.24
CA VAL A 137 26.61 16.98 -24.14
C VAL A 137 25.43 17.88 -23.76
N LEU A 138 24.33 17.75 -24.48
CA LEU A 138 23.08 18.44 -24.21
C LEU A 138 22.15 17.53 -23.41
N ASP A 139 21.38 18.13 -22.52
CA ASP A 139 20.37 17.39 -21.79
C ASP A 139 19.11 17.08 -22.65
N HIS A 140 18.19 16.28 -22.11
CA HIS A 140 16.98 15.86 -22.84
C HIS A 140 16.06 17.04 -23.18
N VAL A 141 16.02 18.09 -22.36
CA VAL A 141 15.23 19.30 -22.64
C VAL A 141 15.79 20.06 -23.81
N GLU A 142 17.13 20.29 -23.83
CA GLU A 142 17.80 20.99 -24.93
C GLU A 142 17.66 20.22 -26.25
N LEU A 143 17.76 18.88 -26.20
CA LEU A 143 17.57 18.04 -27.39
C LEU A 143 16.11 18.06 -27.88
N GLY A 144 15.17 17.94 -27.00
CA GLY A 144 13.74 17.91 -27.32
C GLY A 144 13.18 19.26 -27.80
N ALA A 145 13.73 20.36 -27.29
CA ALA A 145 13.32 21.71 -27.66
C ALA A 145 13.68 22.10 -29.08
N ARG A 146 14.78 21.55 -29.66
CA ARG A 146 15.27 21.90 -31.00
C ARG A 146 14.20 21.87 -32.09
N ASN A 147 13.30 20.87 -32.03
CA ASN A 147 12.23 20.69 -33.02
C ASN A 147 10.84 20.75 -32.37
N LYS A 148 10.74 21.26 -31.13
CA LYS A 148 9.52 21.24 -30.31
C LYS A 148 8.91 19.82 -30.16
N TRP A 149 9.76 18.81 -30.20
CA TRP A 149 9.30 17.42 -29.99
C TRP A 149 8.99 17.12 -28.51
N LEU A 150 9.71 17.79 -27.60
CA LEU A 150 9.35 17.90 -26.18
C LEU A 150 8.91 19.35 -25.95
N ASP A 151 7.61 19.56 -25.77
CA ASP A 151 6.98 20.88 -25.77
C ASP A 151 6.42 21.20 -24.37
N GLY A 152 7.28 21.75 -23.52
CA GLY A 152 6.93 22.15 -22.17
C GLY A 152 6.03 23.40 -22.10
N GLU A 153 6.14 24.32 -23.09
CA GLU A 153 5.30 25.52 -23.13
C GLU A 153 3.83 25.16 -23.37
N THR A 154 3.60 24.28 -24.36
CA THR A 154 2.23 23.79 -24.61
C THR A 154 1.71 22.99 -23.43
N ALA A 155 2.54 22.16 -22.80
CA ALA A 155 2.13 21.42 -21.61
C ALA A 155 1.74 22.35 -20.46
N ALA A 156 2.54 23.39 -20.19
CA ALA A 156 2.23 24.38 -19.17
C ALA A 156 0.92 25.13 -19.46
N LYS A 157 0.63 25.43 -20.71
CA LYS A 157 -0.64 26.05 -21.14
C LYS A 157 -1.84 25.13 -20.90
N LEU A 158 -1.67 23.80 -21.09
CA LEU A 158 -2.75 22.84 -20.98
C LEU A 158 -3.04 22.43 -19.53
N ALA A 159 -1.98 22.20 -18.72
CA ALA A 159 -2.10 21.54 -17.44
C ALA A 159 -1.20 22.11 -16.32
N GLY A 160 -0.34 23.08 -16.64
CA GLY A 160 0.62 23.64 -15.68
C GLY A 160 2.00 23.00 -15.77
N SER A 161 2.80 23.19 -14.72
CA SER A 161 4.15 22.63 -14.61
C SER A 161 4.12 21.10 -14.42
N ARG A 162 5.24 20.44 -14.69
CA ARG A 162 5.42 18.99 -14.50
C ARG A 162 4.49 18.12 -15.36
N PHE A 163 4.05 18.66 -16.48
CA PHE A 163 3.42 17.93 -17.57
C PHE A 163 4.25 18.06 -18.83
N THR A 164 4.11 17.14 -19.76
CA THR A 164 4.82 17.16 -21.03
C THR A 164 3.89 16.94 -22.21
N VAL A 165 4.20 17.57 -23.33
CA VAL A 165 3.62 17.25 -24.63
C VAL A 165 4.73 16.71 -25.51
N LEU A 166 4.59 15.47 -25.94
CA LEU A 166 5.49 14.82 -26.89
C LEU A 166 4.93 14.92 -28.30
N ARG A 167 5.78 15.22 -29.28
CA ARG A 167 5.37 15.36 -30.67
C ARG A 167 6.25 14.55 -31.63
N GLY A 168 5.66 14.15 -32.75
CA GLY A 168 6.37 13.53 -33.88
C GLY A 168 7.22 12.32 -33.47
N PRO A 169 8.53 12.32 -33.80
CA PRO A 169 9.41 11.19 -33.56
C PRO A 169 9.52 10.78 -32.08
N ILE A 170 9.53 11.74 -31.12
CA ILE A 170 9.61 11.42 -29.69
C ILE A 170 8.31 10.74 -29.20
N ALA A 171 7.15 11.23 -29.64
CA ALA A 171 5.88 10.56 -29.31
C ALA A 171 5.82 9.13 -29.87
N ARG A 172 6.35 8.93 -31.09
CA ARG A 172 6.46 7.60 -31.67
C ARG A 172 7.44 6.71 -30.90
N LEU A 173 8.59 7.24 -30.49
CA LEU A 173 9.57 6.51 -29.68
C LEU A 173 9.00 6.12 -28.32
N HIS A 174 8.31 7.02 -27.66
CA HIS A 174 7.64 6.76 -26.37
C HIS A 174 6.68 5.56 -26.48
N ARG A 175 5.80 5.57 -27.48
CA ARG A 175 4.90 4.43 -27.72
C ARG A 175 5.66 3.15 -28.09
N ALA A 176 6.71 3.24 -28.89
CA ALA A 176 7.49 2.07 -29.29
C ALA A 176 8.23 1.45 -28.11
N LEU A 177 8.71 2.25 -27.15
CA LEU A 177 9.34 1.76 -25.92
C LEU A 177 8.32 1.02 -25.02
N ALA A 178 7.12 1.57 -24.85
CA ALA A 178 6.07 0.90 -24.08
C ALA A 178 5.70 -0.46 -24.68
N GLN A 179 5.51 -0.49 -26.01
CA GLN A 179 5.20 -1.73 -26.72
C GLN A 179 6.36 -2.73 -26.63
N PHE A 180 7.60 -2.29 -26.84
CA PHE A 180 8.78 -3.16 -26.71
C PHE A 180 8.86 -3.83 -25.33
N MET A 181 8.65 -3.04 -24.26
CA MET A 181 8.67 -3.58 -22.89
C MET A 181 7.54 -4.60 -22.68
N LEU A 182 6.32 -4.32 -23.13
CA LEU A 182 5.21 -5.27 -23.03
C LEU A 182 5.48 -6.56 -23.80
N ASP A 183 5.92 -6.45 -25.05
CA ASP A 183 6.22 -7.60 -25.92
C ASP A 183 7.32 -8.48 -25.32
N LEU A 184 8.38 -7.86 -24.75
CA LEU A 184 9.47 -8.56 -24.10
C LEU A 184 8.99 -9.32 -22.86
N HIS A 185 8.21 -8.66 -22.00
CA HIS A 185 7.77 -9.27 -20.76
C HIS A 185 6.71 -10.34 -20.97
N SER A 186 5.80 -10.14 -21.90
CA SER A 186 4.77 -11.16 -22.23
C SER A 186 5.30 -12.30 -23.10
N GLY A 187 6.29 -12.03 -23.98
CA GLY A 187 6.84 -13.03 -24.88
C GLY A 187 8.00 -13.85 -24.33
N GLU A 188 8.94 -13.21 -23.61
CA GLU A 188 10.18 -13.86 -23.15
C GLU A 188 10.20 -14.12 -21.62
N HIS A 189 9.53 -13.28 -20.83
CA HIS A 189 9.58 -13.36 -19.37
C HIS A 189 8.32 -14.02 -18.75
N GLU A 190 7.41 -14.52 -19.59
CA GLU A 190 6.20 -15.25 -19.17
C GLU A 190 5.23 -14.45 -18.28
N TYR A 191 5.21 -13.11 -18.43
CA TYR A 191 4.23 -12.28 -17.76
C TYR A 191 2.91 -12.25 -18.54
N GLN A 192 1.80 -12.31 -17.84
CA GLN A 192 0.49 -12.10 -18.42
C GLN A 192 0.24 -10.60 -18.56
N GLU A 193 0.09 -10.12 -19.80
CA GLU A 193 -0.35 -8.74 -20.03
C GLU A 193 -1.77 -8.54 -19.50
N THR A 194 -1.94 -7.52 -18.66
CA THR A 194 -3.18 -7.25 -17.93
C THR A 194 -3.52 -5.77 -18.02
N ASN A 195 -4.69 -5.44 -18.52
CA ASN A 195 -5.18 -4.07 -18.57
C ASN A 195 -6.04 -3.78 -17.33
N VAL A 196 -5.67 -2.76 -16.55
CA VAL A 196 -6.24 -2.47 -15.24
C VAL A 196 -6.83 -1.07 -15.16
N PRO A 197 -7.82 -0.83 -14.25
CA PRO A 197 -8.30 0.50 -13.94
C PRO A 197 -7.20 1.40 -13.39
N VAL A 198 -7.17 2.66 -13.84
CA VAL A 198 -6.27 3.70 -13.33
C VAL A 198 -6.92 4.58 -12.25
N ILE A 199 -8.24 4.42 -12.03
CA ILE A 199 -8.98 5.05 -10.95
C ILE A 199 -9.45 3.93 -10.02
N VAL A 200 -9.02 3.99 -8.75
CA VAL A 200 -9.23 2.94 -7.76
C VAL A 200 -9.88 3.47 -6.49
N ASN A 201 -10.38 2.57 -5.64
CA ASN A 201 -10.86 2.88 -4.29
C ASN A 201 -9.70 2.94 -3.27
N ALA A 202 -9.98 3.43 -2.07
CA ALA A 202 -8.99 3.53 -1.00
C ALA A 202 -8.40 2.17 -0.59
N ASP A 203 -9.20 1.11 -0.58
CA ASP A 203 -8.76 -0.23 -0.16
C ASP A 203 -7.61 -0.75 -1.02
N SER A 204 -7.59 -0.40 -2.31
CA SER A 204 -6.50 -0.77 -3.21
C SER A 204 -5.17 -0.09 -2.84
N LEU A 205 -5.22 1.15 -2.34
CA LEU A 205 -4.04 1.86 -1.88
C LEU A 205 -3.58 1.40 -0.49
N TYR A 206 -4.50 0.98 0.37
CA TYR A 206 -4.15 0.31 1.63
C TYR A 206 -3.47 -1.03 1.36
N GLY A 207 -3.97 -1.81 0.39
CA GLY A 207 -3.42 -3.11 0.02
C GLY A 207 -1.96 -3.07 -0.44
N THR A 208 -1.51 -1.96 -1.01
CA THR A 208 -0.12 -1.75 -1.47
C THR A 208 0.65 -0.70 -0.65
N GLY A 209 0.07 -0.21 0.47
CA GLY A 209 0.76 0.61 1.47
C GLY A 209 0.96 2.08 1.11
N GLN A 210 0.26 2.62 0.09
CA GLN A 210 0.27 4.06 -0.18
C GLN A 210 -0.56 4.83 0.85
N LEU A 211 -1.66 4.27 1.31
CA LEU A 211 -2.44 4.81 2.40
C LEU A 211 -2.09 4.13 3.73
N PRO A 212 -2.20 4.84 4.85
CA PRO A 212 -2.57 6.27 4.97
C PRO A 212 -1.40 7.24 4.74
N LYS A 213 -0.17 6.77 4.78
CA LYS A 213 1.06 7.58 4.93
C LYS A 213 1.32 8.54 3.76
N PHE A 214 1.01 8.13 2.53
CA PHE A 214 1.36 8.86 1.31
C PHE A 214 0.14 9.44 0.59
N GLU A 215 -0.94 9.76 1.32
CA GLU A 215 -2.14 10.33 0.73
C GLU A 215 -1.88 11.67 0.03
N GLU A 216 -0.94 12.47 0.54
CA GLU A 216 -0.56 13.75 -0.05
C GLU A 216 0.09 13.61 -1.43
N ASP A 217 0.67 12.44 -1.72
CA ASP A 217 1.27 12.13 -3.01
C ASP A 217 0.25 11.64 -4.06
N MET A 218 -0.99 11.41 -3.66
CA MET A 218 -2.04 10.88 -4.53
C MET A 218 -2.86 11.99 -5.18
N PHE A 219 -3.19 11.83 -6.47
CA PHE A 219 -4.28 12.58 -7.09
C PHE A 219 -5.62 11.98 -6.68
N ILE A 220 -6.49 12.82 -6.15
CA ILE A 220 -7.81 12.45 -5.64
C ILE A 220 -8.89 12.95 -6.58
N THR A 221 -9.91 12.12 -6.81
CA THR A 221 -11.12 12.47 -7.54
C THR A 221 -12.36 11.95 -6.81
N GLN A 222 -13.52 12.19 -7.36
CA GLN A 222 -14.80 11.76 -6.78
C GLN A 222 -15.65 11.07 -7.85
N LEU A 223 -16.34 10.02 -7.46
CA LEU A 223 -17.40 9.40 -8.24
C LEU A 223 -18.68 9.37 -7.39
N GLY A 224 -19.58 10.32 -7.62
CA GLY A 224 -20.67 10.62 -6.70
C GLY A 224 -20.12 11.12 -5.37
N GLU A 225 -20.54 10.51 -4.26
CA GLU A 225 -20.03 10.82 -2.92
C GLU A 225 -18.77 10.03 -2.54
N GLN A 226 -18.33 9.12 -3.41
CA GLN A 226 -17.22 8.25 -3.11
C GLN A 226 -15.89 8.86 -3.55
N LYS A 227 -14.95 8.95 -2.62
CA LYS A 227 -13.56 9.32 -2.88
C LYS A 227 -12.88 8.24 -3.72
N ARG A 228 -12.16 8.65 -4.75
CA ARG A 228 -11.38 7.80 -5.65
C ARG A 228 -9.99 8.37 -5.82
N TYR A 229 -9.07 7.52 -6.24
CA TYR A 229 -7.66 7.87 -6.41
C TYR A 229 -7.18 7.48 -7.79
N LEU A 230 -6.34 8.33 -8.40
CA LEU A 230 -5.60 7.98 -9.60
C LEU A 230 -4.34 7.22 -9.17
N ILE A 231 -4.06 6.09 -9.79
CA ILE A 231 -2.92 5.24 -9.41
C ILE A 231 -1.58 5.95 -9.67
N SER A 232 -0.63 5.78 -8.75
CA SER A 232 0.76 6.21 -8.92
C SER A 232 1.63 5.15 -9.62
N THR A 233 1.09 3.94 -9.74
CA THR A 233 1.68 2.76 -10.39
C THR A 233 0.58 1.73 -10.61
N SER A 234 0.63 0.95 -11.70
CA SER A 234 -0.30 -0.15 -11.92
C SER A 234 -0.10 -1.33 -10.95
N GLU A 235 1.00 -1.37 -10.22
CA GLU A 235 1.21 -2.27 -9.07
C GLU A 235 0.01 -2.24 -8.12
N ILE A 236 -0.55 -1.06 -7.84
CA ILE A 236 -1.73 -0.90 -6.99
C ILE A 236 -2.90 -1.75 -7.49
N SER A 237 -3.20 -1.69 -8.78
CA SER A 237 -4.31 -2.43 -9.35
C SER A 237 -3.99 -3.92 -9.52
N LEU A 238 -2.78 -4.25 -10.00
CA LEU A 238 -2.35 -5.62 -10.27
C LEU A 238 -2.28 -6.46 -8.98
N THR A 239 -1.61 -5.96 -7.93
CA THR A 239 -1.48 -6.68 -6.66
C THR A 239 -2.83 -6.93 -5.99
N ASN A 240 -3.75 -5.97 -6.10
CA ASN A 240 -5.09 -6.10 -5.51
C ASN A 240 -6.02 -7.05 -6.28
N ILE A 241 -5.62 -7.59 -7.43
CA ILE A 241 -6.34 -8.70 -8.08
C ILE A 241 -6.37 -9.93 -7.17
N ALA A 242 -5.31 -10.15 -6.38
CA ALA A 242 -5.22 -11.26 -5.43
C ALA A 242 -5.68 -10.91 -4.01
N ARG A 243 -6.14 -9.66 -3.77
CA ARG A 243 -6.58 -9.24 -2.42
C ARG A 243 -7.83 -10.00 -2.00
N ASP A 244 -7.84 -10.45 -0.73
CA ASP A 244 -8.95 -11.17 -0.09
C ASP A 244 -9.30 -12.52 -0.78
N GLU A 245 -8.36 -13.09 -1.56
CA GLU A 245 -8.52 -14.39 -2.20
C GLU A 245 -7.60 -15.44 -1.59
N ILE A 246 -8.09 -16.66 -1.49
CA ILE A 246 -7.27 -17.85 -1.21
C ILE A 246 -6.91 -18.45 -2.56
N LEU A 247 -5.66 -18.35 -2.94
CA LEU A 247 -5.15 -18.82 -4.22
C LEU A 247 -4.72 -20.28 -4.14
N ASP A 248 -5.07 -21.07 -5.14
CA ASP A 248 -4.52 -22.42 -5.30
C ASP A 248 -3.01 -22.35 -5.58
N ALA A 249 -2.24 -23.21 -4.93
CA ALA A 249 -0.78 -23.25 -5.09
C ALA A 249 -0.33 -23.51 -6.54
N GLU A 250 -1.12 -24.23 -7.31
CA GLU A 250 -0.87 -24.52 -8.72
C GLU A 250 -0.95 -23.27 -9.63
N ARG A 251 -1.62 -22.21 -9.17
CA ARG A 251 -1.71 -20.91 -9.87
C ARG A 251 -0.48 -20.02 -9.66
N LEU A 252 0.39 -20.38 -8.74
CA LEU A 252 1.56 -19.58 -8.40
C LEU A 252 2.82 -20.03 -9.14
N PRO A 253 3.72 -19.13 -9.52
CA PRO A 253 3.61 -17.67 -9.32
C PRO A 253 2.64 -17.02 -10.30
N LEU A 254 1.90 -15.98 -9.86
CA LEU A 254 1.18 -15.07 -10.73
C LEU A 254 2.17 -13.99 -11.19
N ARG A 255 2.37 -13.88 -12.50
CA ARG A 255 3.23 -12.84 -13.09
C ARG A 255 2.37 -11.98 -14.01
N MET A 256 2.22 -10.70 -13.69
CA MET A 256 1.37 -9.79 -14.44
C MET A 256 2.17 -8.55 -14.87
N THR A 257 1.95 -8.08 -16.08
CA THR A 257 2.49 -6.81 -16.57
C THR A 257 1.39 -5.91 -17.08
N ALA A 258 1.52 -4.62 -16.84
CA ALA A 258 0.57 -3.63 -17.35
C ALA A 258 1.29 -2.36 -17.80
N HIS A 259 0.83 -1.80 -18.92
CA HIS A 259 1.15 -0.44 -19.34
C HIS A 259 0.01 0.49 -18.92
N SER A 260 0.30 1.52 -18.15
CA SER A 260 -0.72 2.46 -17.68
C SER A 260 -0.23 3.88 -17.55
N LEU A 261 -1.16 4.84 -17.59
CA LEU A 261 -0.94 6.15 -17.04
C LEU A 261 -0.77 6.06 -15.53
N CYS A 262 0.19 6.82 -15.00
CA CYS A 262 0.47 6.94 -13.58
C CYS A 262 0.47 8.41 -13.17
N PHE A 263 0.06 8.69 -11.93
CA PHE A 263 -0.14 10.05 -11.45
C PHE A 263 0.49 10.22 -10.06
N ARG A 264 1.34 11.26 -9.91
CA ARG A 264 1.97 11.61 -8.63
C ARG A 264 1.90 13.11 -8.39
N SER A 265 1.53 13.54 -7.21
CA SER A 265 1.53 14.97 -6.86
C SER A 265 2.95 15.52 -6.73
N GLU A 266 3.94 14.63 -6.55
CA GLU A 266 5.35 14.98 -6.34
C GLU A 266 5.51 16.01 -5.20
N ALA A 267 4.74 15.83 -4.13
CA ALA A 267 4.78 16.69 -2.95
C ALA A 267 6.20 16.70 -2.37
N GLY A 268 6.71 17.89 -2.07
CA GLY A 268 8.05 18.04 -1.50
C GLY A 268 9.22 17.91 -2.48
N SER A 269 9.00 17.54 -3.76
CA SER A 269 10.09 17.47 -4.75
C SER A 269 10.46 18.84 -5.28
N GLY A 270 11.78 19.13 -5.37
CA GLY A 270 12.31 20.40 -5.84
C GLY A 270 13.68 20.27 -6.52
N GLY A 271 14.29 21.39 -6.89
CA GLY A 271 15.62 21.42 -7.44
C GLY A 271 15.70 21.06 -8.93
N ARG A 272 16.81 20.45 -9.36
CA ARG A 272 17.11 20.14 -10.77
C ARG A 272 16.15 19.13 -11.39
N ASP A 273 15.57 18.27 -10.59
CA ASP A 273 14.67 17.17 -11.04
C ASP A 273 13.32 17.66 -11.55
N VAL A 274 12.98 18.92 -11.30
CA VAL A 274 11.73 19.55 -11.78
C VAL A 274 11.79 19.92 -13.26
N ARG A 275 13.01 20.00 -13.85
CA ARG A 275 13.18 20.38 -15.25
C ARG A 275 12.98 19.19 -16.19
N GLY A 276 12.12 19.37 -17.19
CA GLY A 276 11.89 18.37 -18.24
C GLY A 276 10.98 17.23 -17.82
N MET A 277 11.41 15.98 -18.06
CA MET A 277 10.62 14.77 -17.87
C MET A 277 11.00 13.93 -16.64
N ILE A 278 11.89 14.40 -15.76
CA ILE A 278 12.41 13.59 -14.65
C ILE A 278 11.34 13.40 -13.56
N ARG A 279 10.63 14.49 -13.24
CA ARG A 279 9.54 14.49 -12.25
C ARG A 279 8.26 15.04 -12.86
N GLN A 280 7.29 14.19 -13.11
CA GLN A 280 6.03 14.54 -13.77
C GLN A 280 4.83 14.15 -12.92
N HIS A 281 3.77 14.98 -12.99
CA HIS A 281 2.47 14.67 -12.38
C HIS A 281 1.74 13.54 -13.11
N GLN A 282 1.99 13.41 -14.41
CA GLN A 282 1.44 12.34 -15.25
C GLN A 282 2.54 11.74 -16.10
N PHE A 283 2.70 10.44 -16.07
CA PHE A 283 3.67 9.69 -16.88
C PHE A 283 3.11 8.30 -17.20
N GLU A 284 3.78 7.59 -18.07
CA GLU A 284 3.43 6.20 -18.40
C GLU A 284 4.47 5.24 -17.83
N LYS A 285 4.01 4.04 -17.46
CA LYS A 285 4.85 3.02 -16.86
C LYS A 285 4.43 1.63 -17.34
N VAL A 286 5.41 0.80 -17.66
CA VAL A 286 5.22 -0.65 -17.78
C VAL A 286 5.67 -1.27 -16.46
N GLU A 287 4.75 -1.91 -15.78
CA GLU A 287 4.93 -2.48 -14.44
C GLU A 287 4.99 -3.99 -14.50
N LEU A 288 5.75 -4.60 -13.60
CA LEU A 288 5.87 -6.03 -13.39
C LEU A 288 5.49 -6.37 -11.94
N VAL A 289 4.54 -7.27 -11.77
CA VAL A 289 4.08 -7.77 -10.46
C VAL A 289 4.05 -9.28 -10.48
#